data_8e32cc893fe221f36fa4673a7c9b1eb2
#
_entry.id   8e32cc893fe221f36fa4673a7c9b1eb2
#
_cell.length_a   1.000
_cell.length_b   1.000
_cell.length_c   1.000
_cell.angle_alpha   90.00
_cell.angle_beta   90.00
_cell.angle_gamma   90.00
#
_symmetry.space_group_name_H-M   'P 1'
#
loop_
_entity.id
_entity.type
_entity.pdbx_description
1 polymer ?
#
loop_
_entity_poly.entity_id
_entity_poly.type
_entity_poly.pdbx_seq_one_letter_code
_entity_poly.pdbx_strand_id
1 'polypeptide(L)'
;PIFIFDTKILNKLEKEDKRLTIILTALDRINDAMKRNRCNVGMYLGKPKAVFLTLLNKYNISKVITNKDYEPYAIKRDNRIKSFLNSRGIAFESFKDQVIFEEKEIVKDNGDPYKVYTPYANKWLQKFKLSPQKSFPSQEKIFNFYETFQPTLNEKEIGFKKYDLDFSFDVSKQVIIKYNSTRNFPSLNSTSRVGLHLRFGTVSIRSLVNHSAKFEEITFLKELIWREFFMQILWHYPSTVKDSFKANYDKISWINNKLEFERWCNGETGYPLIDAGMKQLNKTGFMHNRCRMATGSFLCKHLLIDWRWGEKYFAKKLLDYEQSSNVGNWQWVSGCGVDASPYFRIFNPTEQQKKFDKNFEYIKKWVKNYNTEKYPSKIIDHKFARERCLNTYKYALGR
;
A
#
# COMPACT_ATOMS: atom_id res chain seq x y z
N PRO A 1 9.42 11.40 22.27
CA PRO A 1 8.61 10.79 21.21
C PRO A 1 7.72 9.69 21.75
N ILE A 2 6.54 9.47 21.11
CA ILE A 2 5.60 8.42 21.47
C ILE A 2 5.06 7.73 20.24
N PHE A 3 4.65 6.46 20.38
CA PHE A 3 3.88 5.70 19.42
C PHE A 3 2.62 5.14 20.10
N ILE A 4 1.45 5.33 19.46
CA ILE A 4 0.18 4.88 19.99
C ILE A 4 -0.34 3.72 19.15
N PHE A 5 -0.41 2.53 19.76
CA PHE A 5 -1.12 1.38 19.23
C PHE A 5 -2.63 1.63 19.39
N ASP A 6 -3.24 2.25 18.36
CA ASP A 6 -4.66 2.64 18.39
C ASP A 6 -5.56 1.40 18.36
N THR A 7 -6.24 1.13 19.47
CA THR A 7 -7.14 -0.02 19.61
C THR A 7 -8.27 -0.04 18.59
N LYS A 8 -8.66 1.12 18.04
CA LYS A 8 -9.66 1.18 16.96
C LYS A 8 -9.15 0.61 15.64
N ILE A 9 -7.84 0.64 15.42
CA ILE A 9 -7.17 -0.02 14.29
C ILE A 9 -6.94 -1.49 14.64
N LEU A 10 -6.29 -1.76 15.78
CA LEU A 10 -5.88 -3.11 16.15
C LEU A 10 -7.03 -4.10 16.26
N ASN A 11 -8.19 -3.66 16.78
CA ASN A 11 -9.38 -4.52 16.93
C ASN A 11 -9.99 -4.99 15.60
N LYS A 12 -9.53 -4.45 14.46
CA LYS A 12 -9.95 -4.87 13.12
C LYS A 12 -8.97 -5.86 12.47
N LEU A 13 -7.81 -6.05 13.08
CA LEU A 13 -6.76 -6.90 12.56
C LEU A 13 -6.88 -8.30 13.13
N GLU A 14 -6.44 -9.29 12.35
CA GLU A 14 -6.31 -10.67 12.82
C GLU A 14 -5.11 -10.75 13.78
N LYS A 15 -5.15 -11.67 14.76
CA LYS A 15 -4.06 -11.85 15.74
C LYS A 15 -2.73 -12.25 15.08
N GLU A 16 -2.82 -12.77 13.89
CA GLU A 16 -1.73 -13.20 13.02
C GLU A 16 -1.22 -12.09 12.10
N ASP A 17 -1.64 -10.84 12.28
CA ASP A 17 -1.21 -9.73 11.40
C ASP A 17 0.30 -9.44 11.59
N LYS A 18 1.07 -9.85 10.59
CA LYS A 18 2.54 -9.76 10.58
C LYS A 18 3.07 -8.32 10.61
N ARG A 19 2.25 -7.34 10.25
CA ARG A 19 2.65 -5.91 10.22
C ARG A 19 3.02 -5.39 11.61
N LEU A 20 2.44 -5.95 12.68
CA LEU A 20 2.74 -5.55 14.05
C LEU A 20 4.20 -5.89 14.44
N THR A 21 4.71 -7.05 14.02
CA THR A 21 6.12 -7.39 14.18
C THR A 21 7.04 -6.40 13.46
N ILE A 22 6.67 -5.95 12.25
CA ILE A 22 7.47 -4.97 11.50
C ILE A 22 7.51 -3.62 12.23
N ILE A 23 6.35 -3.15 12.72
CA ILE A 23 6.26 -1.89 13.47
C ILE A 23 7.09 -1.96 14.73
N LEU A 24 6.95 -3.03 15.53
CA LEU A 24 7.71 -3.19 16.77
C LEU A 24 9.21 -3.29 16.50
N THR A 25 9.64 -4.08 15.51
CA THR A 25 11.05 -4.15 15.11
C THR A 25 11.61 -2.77 14.69
N ALA A 26 10.82 -1.95 14.01
CA ALA A 26 11.23 -0.59 13.65
C ALA A 26 11.36 0.31 14.88
N LEU A 27 10.42 0.22 15.82
CA LEU A 27 10.47 0.97 17.08
C LEU A 27 11.66 0.54 17.95
N ASP A 28 11.95 -0.76 18.02
CA ASP A 28 13.11 -1.28 18.75
C ASP A 28 14.42 -0.73 18.18
N ARG A 29 14.57 -0.69 16.86
CA ARG A 29 15.77 -0.09 16.22
C ARG A 29 15.91 1.41 16.54
N ILE A 30 14.81 2.15 16.60
CA ILE A 30 14.84 3.56 17.01
C ILE A 30 15.25 3.64 18.49
N ASN A 31 14.68 2.82 19.35
CA ASN A 31 14.99 2.80 20.78
C ASN A 31 16.46 2.45 21.04
N ASP A 32 17.04 1.50 20.29
CA ASP A 32 18.46 1.17 20.40
C ASP A 32 19.36 2.36 20.04
N ALA A 33 18.99 3.13 19.01
CA ALA A 33 19.71 4.36 18.66
C ALA A 33 19.58 5.46 19.73
N MET A 34 18.44 5.52 20.43
CA MET A 34 18.14 6.54 21.44
C MET A 34 18.72 6.23 22.84
N LYS A 35 19.04 4.97 23.15
CA LYS A 35 19.56 4.54 24.48
C LYS A 35 20.76 5.36 24.94
N ARG A 36 21.66 5.75 24.04
CA ARG A 36 22.85 6.55 24.36
C ARG A 36 22.50 7.93 24.94
N ASN A 37 21.31 8.45 24.62
CA ASN A 37 20.80 9.72 25.11
C ASN A 37 19.80 9.53 26.26
N ARG A 38 19.80 8.37 26.94
CA ARG A 38 18.93 8.03 28.09
C ARG A 38 17.43 8.27 27.81
N CYS A 39 17.00 8.02 26.60
CA CYS A 39 15.61 8.18 26.19
C CYS A 39 15.19 7.08 25.21
N ASN A 40 13.88 6.94 24.99
CA ASN A 40 13.29 6.03 24.04
C ASN A 40 11.97 6.57 23.51
N VAL A 41 11.41 5.92 22.49
CA VAL A 41 10.02 6.11 22.06
C VAL A 41 9.10 5.43 23.06
N GLY A 42 8.23 6.21 23.72
CA GLY A 42 7.16 5.66 24.56
C GLY A 42 6.12 4.95 23.73
N MET A 43 5.76 3.71 24.12
CA MET A 43 4.76 2.90 23.43
C MET A 43 3.50 2.80 24.29
N TYR A 44 2.35 3.17 23.72
CA TYR A 44 1.07 3.20 24.44
C TYR A 44 0.00 2.43 23.69
N LEU A 45 -0.76 1.61 24.40
CA LEU A 45 -1.91 0.88 23.87
C LEU A 45 -3.20 1.58 24.29
N GLY A 46 -4.03 2.01 23.34
CA GLY A 46 -5.30 2.64 23.66
C GLY A 46 -5.85 3.53 22.56
N LYS A 47 -7.00 4.15 22.83
CA LYS A 47 -7.54 5.20 21.96
C LYS A 47 -6.68 6.47 22.11
N PRO A 48 -6.26 7.13 21.01
CA PRO A 48 -5.35 8.28 21.08
C PRO A 48 -5.76 9.37 22.08
N LYS A 49 -7.05 9.73 22.15
CA LYS A 49 -7.54 10.72 23.13
C LYS A 49 -7.29 10.29 24.58
N ALA A 50 -7.51 9.00 24.91
CA ALA A 50 -7.27 8.50 26.25
C ALA A 50 -5.79 8.51 26.60
N VAL A 51 -4.92 8.12 25.67
CA VAL A 51 -3.45 8.18 25.85
C VAL A 51 -3.01 9.62 26.08
N PHE A 52 -3.49 10.59 25.29
CA PHE A 52 -3.15 12.00 25.52
C PHE A 52 -3.64 12.51 26.88
N LEU A 53 -4.82 12.10 27.37
CA LEU A 53 -5.27 12.46 28.72
C LEU A 53 -4.28 11.97 29.79
N THR A 54 -3.81 10.73 29.69
CA THR A 54 -2.79 10.18 30.61
C THR A 54 -1.48 10.98 30.54
N LEU A 55 -1.03 11.31 29.33
CA LEU A 55 0.21 12.05 29.14
C LEU A 55 0.13 13.50 29.67
N LEU A 56 -1.00 14.17 29.50
CA LEU A 56 -1.24 15.52 29.99
C LEU A 56 -1.29 15.60 31.53
N ASN A 57 -1.70 14.53 32.20
CA ASN A 57 -1.64 14.44 33.66
C ASN A 57 -0.22 14.20 34.18
N LYS A 58 0.69 13.67 33.31
CA LYS A 58 2.05 13.31 33.70
C LYS A 58 3.09 14.37 33.30
N TYR A 59 2.86 15.07 32.21
CA TYR A 59 3.83 16.01 31.61
C TYR A 59 3.19 17.35 31.30
N ASN A 60 3.97 18.41 31.50
CA ASN A 60 3.58 19.75 31.03
C ASN A 60 3.86 19.86 29.53
N ILE A 61 2.84 19.68 28.71
CA ILE A 61 2.93 19.62 27.25
C ILE A 61 2.39 20.94 26.68
N SER A 62 3.23 21.68 25.97
CA SER A 62 2.82 22.92 25.26
C SER A 62 2.42 22.67 23.81
N LYS A 63 2.98 21.60 23.18
CA LYS A 63 2.77 21.32 21.77
C LYS A 63 2.85 19.83 21.47
N VAL A 64 1.99 19.35 20.55
CA VAL A 64 2.05 18.02 19.95
C VAL A 64 2.36 18.14 18.46
N ILE A 65 3.36 17.39 18.01
CA ILE A 65 3.84 17.40 16.63
C ILE A 65 3.63 16.00 16.03
N THR A 66 3.13 15.93 14.80
CA THR A 66 2.95 14.68 14.07
C THR A 66 3.17 14.85 12.57
N ASN A 67 3.41 13.76 11.87
CA ASN A 67 3.33 13.74 10.41
C ASN A 67 1.88 13.65 9.94
N LYS A 68 1.57 14.26 8.81
CA LYS A 68 0.24 14.13 8.18
C LYS A 68 0.06 12.73 7.62
N ASP A 69 -1.17 12.24 7.74
CA ASP A 69 -1.63 11.03 7.06
C ASP A 69 -2.86 11.38 6.21
N TYR A 70 -2.97 10.78 5.03
CA TYR A 70 -3.95 11.15 4.01
C TYR A 70 -5.13 10.17 3.94
N GLU A 71 -5.11 9.12 4.75
CA GLU A 71 -6.21 8.16 4.85
C GLU A 71 -7.41 8.78 5.61
N PRO A 72 -8.66 8.53 5.18
CA PRO A 72 -9.85 9.18 5.78
C PRO A 72 -9.99 8.97 7.29
N TYR A 73 -9.57 7.79 7.80
CA TYR A 73 -9.59 7.54 9.25
C TYR A 73 -8.58 8.44 9.98
N ALA A 74 -7.37 8.53 9.46
CA ALA A 74 -6.29 9.30 10.06
C ALA A 74 -6.64 10.80 10.10
N ILE A 75 -7.16 11.35 9.01
CA ILE A 75 -7.64 12.74 8.94
C ILE A 75 -8.69 13.02 10.04
N LYS A 76 -9.69 12.13 10.17
CA LYS A 76 -10.73 12.28 11.20
C LYS A 76 -10.17 12.15 12.62
N ARG A 77 -9.24 11.24 12.85
CA ARG A 77 -8.55 11.05 14.13
C ARG A 77 -7.78 12.32 14.50
N ASP A 78 -6.95 12.80 13.59
CA ASP A 78 -6.04 13.93 13.86
C ASP A 78 -6.81 15.23 14.07
N ASN A 79 -7.89 15.48 13.32
CA ASN A 79 -8.77 16.61 13.56
C ASN A 79 -9.43 16.56 14.95
N ARG A 80 -9.86 15.39 15.42
CA ARG A 80 -10.43 15.22 16.77
C ARG A 80 -9.39 15.45 17.86
N ILE A 81 -8.16 14.96 17.66
CA ILE A 81 -7.06 15.18 18.61
C ILE A 81 -6.66 16.64 18.62
N LYS A 82 -6.54 17.29 17.47
CA LYS A 82 -6.29 18.72 17.36
C LYS A 82 -7.31 19.56 18.14
N SER A 83 -8.60 19.32 17.92
CA SER A 83 -9.66 20.03 18.64
C SER A 83 -9.58 19.79 20.15
N PHE A 84 -9.32 18.54 20.56
CA PHE A 84 -9.16 18.17 21.98
C PHE A 84 -7.97 18.84 22.66
N LEU A 85 -6.82 18.94 21.99
CA LEU A 85 -5.62 19.58 22.52
C LEU A 85 -5.75 21.12 22.55
N ASN A 86 -6.25 21.69 21.45
CA ASN A 86 -6.45 23.15 21.35
C ASN A 86 -7.43 23.66 22.42
N SER A 87 -8.48 22.91 22.78
CA SER A 87 -9.39 23.27 23.88
C SER A 87 -8.74 23.31 25.26
N ARG A 88 -7.46 22.91 25.37
CA ARG A 88 -6.63 22.90 26.57
C ARG A 88 -5.41 23.83 26.45
N GLY A 89 -5.38 24.70 25.43
CA GLY A 89 -4.26 25.60 25.19
C GLY A 89 -3.01 24.91 24.60
N ILE A 90 -3.12 23.66 24.14
CA ILE A 90 -2.00 22.89 23.63
C ILE A 90 -2.01 22.94 22.10
N ALA A 91 -0.94 23.43 21.50
CA ALA A 91 -0.80 23.50 20.06
C ALA A 91 -0.70 22.10 19.43
N PHE A 92 -1.35 21.89 18.28
CA PHE A 92 -1.20 20.68 17.48
C PHE A 92 -0.73 21.05 16.07
N GLU A 93 0.46 20.60 15.71
CA GLU A 93 1.08 20.87 14.42
C GLU A 93 1.31 19.57 13.65
N SER A 94 1.00 19.57 12.35
CA SER A 94 1.22 18.42 11.47
C SER A 94 2.03 18.82 10.24
N PHE A 95 3.00 17.96 9.86
CA PHE A 95 3.96 18.24 8.83
C PHE A 95 3.89 17.22 7.69
N LYS A 96 4.14 17.68 6.47
CA LYS A 96 4.27 16.85 5.28
C LYS A 96 5.45 15.88 5.43
N ASP A 97 5.20 14.58 5.20
CA ASP A 97 6.24 13.57 5.26
C ASP A 97 6.07 12.43 4.24
N GLN A 98 4.88 11.86 4.09
CA GLN A 98 4.62 10.69 3.25
C GLN A 98 4.65 10.96 1.73
N VAL A 99 4.60 12.22 1.33
CA VAL A 99 4.55 12.68 -0.06
C VAL A 99 5.60 13.75 -0.32
N ILE A 100 5.95 13.94 -1.57
CA ILE A 100 6.80 15.04 -2.02
C ILE A 100 5.95 16.32 -2.15
N PHE A 101 4.77 16.19 -2.75
CA PHE A 101 3.84 17.31 -2.93
C PHE A 101 2.48 16.99 -2.30
N GLU A 102 1.93 17.98 -1.60
CA GLU A 102 0.61 17.90 -0.97
C GLU A 102 -0.53 18.21 -1.95
N GLU A 103 -1.77 18.12 -1.47
CA GLU A 103 -3.01 18.14 -2.26
C GLU A 103 -3.12 19.27 -3.29
N LYS A 104 -2.64 20.46 -2.96
CA LYS A 104 -2.74 21.67 -3.81
C LYS A 104 -1.43 22.03 -4.50
N GLU A 105 -0.41 21.21 -4.35
CA GLU A 105 0.90 21.52 -4.91
C GLU A 105 1.06 21.04 -6.35
N ILE A 106 0.35 19.95 -6.75
CA ILE A 106 0.30 19.46 -8.14
C ILE A 106 -1.14 19.43 -8.60
N VAL A 107 -1.61 20.58 -9.04
CA VAL A 107 -2.96 20.76 -9.59
C VAL A 107 -2.90 21.44 -10.96
N LYS A 108 -4.00 21.42 -11.68
CA LYS A 108 -4.17 22.17 -12.92
C LYS A 108 -4.17 23.68 -12.65
N ASP A 109 -4.06 24.47 -13.69
CA ASP A 109 -4.04 25.96 -13.57
C ASP A 109 -5.36 26.53 -12.98
N ASN A 110 -6.47 25.81 -13.15
CA ASN A 110 -7.76 26.14 -12.52
C ASN A 110 -7.92 25.64 -11.08
N GLY A 111 -6.88 25.01 -10.50
CA GLY A 111 -6.90 24.44 -9.16
C GLY A 111 -7.46 23.03 -9.03
N ASP A 112 -8.00 22.45 -10.11
CA ASP A 112 -8.54 21.09 -10.09
C ASP A 112 -7.44 20.03 -10.00
N PRO A 113 -7.68 18.89 -9.32
CA PRO A 113 -6.76 17.77 -9.31
C PRO A 113 -6.67 17.09 -10.69
N TYR A 114 -5.49 16.55 -10.98
CA TYR A 114 -5.31 15.70 -12.15
C TYR A 114 -6.02 14.35 -11.96
N LYS A 115 -6.72 13.90 -13.02
CA LYS A 115 -7.39 12.59 -13.09
C LYS A 115 -6.72 11.62 -14.06
N VAL A 116 -5.60 12.04 -14.66
CA VAL A 116 -4.78 11.23 -15.58
C VAL A 116 -3.34 11.33 -15.12
N TYR A 117 -2.67 10.18 -15.07
CA TYR A 117 -1.31 10.07 -14.50
C TYR A 117 -0.27 10.87 -15.31
N THR A 118 -0.28 10.75 -16.63
CA THR A 118 0.78 11.35 -17.46
C THR A 118 0.91 12.87 -17.27
N PRO A 119 -0.16 13.69 -17.36
CA PRO A 119 -0.04 15.12 -17.10
C PRO A 119 0.30 15.43 -15.64
N TYR A 120 -0.17 14.64 -14.67
CA TYR A 120 0.24 14.75 -13.27
C TYR A 120 1.75 14.55 -13.12
N ALA A 121 2.27 13.45 -13.65
CA ALA A 121 3.70 13.12 -13.56
C ALA A 121 4.59 14.17 -14.23
N ASN A 122 4.17 14.73 -15.37
CA ASN A 122 4.91 15.79 -16.06
C ASN A 122 4.97 17.07 -15.21
N LYS A 123 3.84 17.52 -14.62
CA LYS A 123 3.80 18.68 -13.73
C LYS A 123 4.63 18.44 -12.46
N TRP A 124 4.53 17.20 -11.90
CA TRP A 124 5.31 16.78 -10.74
C TRP A 124 6.82 16.87 -11.01
N LEU A 125 7.30 16.29 -12.13
CA LEU A 125 8.71 16.31 -12.52
C LEU A 125 9.21 17.73 -12.77
N GLN A 126 8.41 18.58 -13.42
CA GLN A 126 8.74 19.99 -13.63
C GLN A 126 8.94 20.72 -12.28
N LYS A 127 7.99 20.57 -11.36
CA LYS A 127 8.07 21.22 -10.04
C LYS A 127 9.22 20.67 -9.21
N PHE A 128 9.48 19.37 -9.25
CA PHE A 128 10.58 18.74 -8.53
C PHE A 128 11.95 19.27 -8.98
N LYS A 129 12.16 19.48 -10.29
CA LYS A 129 13.40 20.09 -10.83
C LYS A 129 13.63 21.52 -10.29
N LEU A 130 12.56 22.30 -10.10
CA LEU A 130 12.63 23.67 -9.59
C LEU A 130 12.79 23.73 -8.07
N SER A 131 12.39 22.70 -7.35
CA SER A 131 12.41 22.67 -5.88
C SER A 131 12.88 21.29 -5.37
N PRO A 132 14.20 21.02 -5.41
CA PRO A 132 14.74 19.78 -4.88
C PRO A 132 14.41 19.61 -3.40
N GLN A 133 14.08 18.40 -2.99
CA GLN A 133 13.65 18.11 -1.63
C GLN A 133 14.84 18.04 -0.67
N LYS A 134 14.76 18.78 0.43
CA LYS A 134 15.81 18.76 1.46
C LYS A 134 15.67 17.52 2.35
N SER A 135 16.79 16.95 2.75
CA SER A 135 16.87 15.96 3.82
C SER A 135 16.89 16.68 5.19
N PHE A 136 16.30 16.02 6.19
CA PHE A 136 16.31 16.52 7.56
C PHE A 136 17.07 15.50 8.43
N PRO A 137 18.33 15.77 8.86
CA PRO A 137 19.13 14.84 9.66
C PRO A 137 18.64 14.81 11.12
N SER A 138 17.42 14.32 11.34
CA SER A 138 16.73 14.32 12.64
C SER A 138 17.49 13.53 13.71
N GLN A 139 18.23 12.48 13.31
CA GLN A 139 19.06 11.68 14.21
C GLN A 139 20.16 12.50 14.92
N GLU A 140 20.61 13.60 14.33
CA GLU A 140 21.58 14.51 14.93
C GLU A 140 20.98 15.35 16.06
N LYS A 141 19.66 15.33 16.25
CA LYS A 141 18.92 16.13 17.23
C LYS A 141 18.36 15.29 18.39
N ILE A 142 18.77 14.03 18.54
CA ILE A 142 18.29 13.13 19.59
C ILE A 142 18.60 13.69 20.99
N PHE A 143 19.69 14.44 21.16
CA PHE A 143 20.04 15.10 22.42
C PHE A 143 19.03 16.14 22.90
N ASN A 144 18.10 16.58 22.06
CA ASN A 144 17.01 17.49 22.45
C ASN A 144 15.84 16.76 23.12
N PHE A 145 15.84 15.42 23.15
CA PHE A 145 14.77 14.67 23.79
C PHE A 145 14.94 14.66 25.32
N TYR A 146 13.81 14.67 26.00
CA TYR A 146 13.75 14.58 27.44
C TYR A 146 14.38 13.24 27.92
N GLU A 147 15.35 13.32 28.83
CA GLU A 147 16.05 12.16 29.38
C GLU A 147 15.13 11.37 30.30
N THR A 148 14.37 10.47 29.74
CA THR A 148 13.47 9.57 30.48
C THR A 148 13.18 8.31 29.69
N PHE A 149 13.10 7.19 30.39
CA PHE A 149 12.59 5.96 29.78
C PHE A 149 11.07 5.90 29.91
N GLN A 150 10.44 5.75 28.76
CA GLN A 150 9.00 5.60 28.59
C GLN A 150 8.63 4.11 28.57
N PRO A 151 7.34 3.75 28.80
CA PRO A 151 6.88 2.37 28.63
C PRO A 151 7.17 1.86 27.21
N THR A 152 7.56 0.59 27.11
CA THR A 152 7.67 -0.16 25.87
C THR A 152 6.65 -1.30 25.86
N LEU A 153 6.29 -1.80 24.68
CA LEU A 153 5.35 -2.88 24.51
C LEU A 153 5.90 -3.91 23.51
N ASN A 154 5.57 -5.17 23.69
CA ASN A 154 5.87 -6.26 22.77
C ASN A 154 4.58 -6.81 22.13
N GLU A 155 4.71 -7.74 21.18
CA GLU A 155 3.58 -8.31 20.43
C GLU A 155 2.53 -8.93 21.34
N LYS A 156 2.94 -9.66 22.39
CA LYS A 156 2.03 -10.30 23.34
C LYS A 156 1.18 -9.29 24.11
N GLU A 157 1.79 -8.20 24.56
CA GLU A 157 1.13 -7.13 25.31
C GLU A 157 0.10 -6.37 24.46
N ILE A 158 0.35 -6.22 23.16
CA ILE A 158 -0.64 -5.65 22.22
C ILE A 158 -1.62 -6.70 21.65
N GLY A 159 -1.47 -7.98 22.04
CA GLY A 159 -2.37 -9.08 21.71
C GLY A 159 -2.15 -9.72 20.34
N PHE A 160 -0.93 -9.71 19.81
CA PHE A 160 -0.56 -10.29 18.51
C PHE A 160 0.55 -11.33 18.63
N LYS A 161 0.76 -12.10 17.54
CA LYS A 161 1.85 -13.06 17.43
C LYS A 161 3.10 -12.41 16.85
N LYS A 162 4.26 -12.82 17.32
CA LYS A 162 5.56 -12.46 16.75
C LYS A 162 5.91 -13.38 15.59
N TYR A 163 6.54 -12.84 14.55
CA TYR A 163 6.99 -13.58 13.39
C TYR A 163 8.45 -13.28 13.08
N ASP A 164 9.15 -14.27 12.55
CA ASP A 164 10.44 -14.07 11.90
C ASP A 164 10.20 -13.68 10.44
N LEU A 165 10.54 -12.44 10.07
CA LEU A 165 10.22 -11.87 8.78
C LEU A 165 11.46 -11.28 8.13
N ASP A 166 11.74 -11.70 6.90
CA ASP A 166 12.65 -10.97 6.01
C ASP A 166 11.88 -9.82 5.34
N PHE A 167 12.23 -8.61 5.70
CA PHE A 167 11.73 -7.37 5.09
C PHE A 167 12.88 -6.50 4.56
N SER A 168 13.91 -7.16 4.02
CA SER A 168 15.00 -6.48 3.33
C SER A 168 14.49 -5.79 2.04
N PHE A 169 15.16 -4.72 1.67
CA PHE A 169 14.91 -3.97 0.43
C PHE A 169 16.23 -3.66 -0.27
N ASP A 170 16.16 -3.41 -1.58
CA ASP A 170 17.31 -3.04 -2.39
C ASP A 170 16.94 -1.88 -3.32
N VAL A 171 17.57 -0.72 -3.11
CA VAL A 171 17.46 0.48 -3.94
C VAL A 171 18.82 0.87 -4.52
N SER A 172 19.70 -0.11 -4.70
CA SER A 172 21.00 0.09 -5.31
C SER A 172 20.88 0.65 -6.75
N LYS A 173 21.94 1.30 -7.20
CA LYS A 173 22.07 1.78 -8.59
C LYS A 173 21.70 0.70 -9.60
N GLN A 174 22.11 -0.56 -9.35
CA GLN A 174 21.89 -1.69 -10.25
C GLN A 174 20.40 -2.03 -10.40
N VAL A 175 19.63 -2.05 -9.29
CA VAL A 175 18.19 -2.30 -9.30
C VAL A 175 17.47 -1.16 -10.03
N ILE A 176 17.84 0.08 -9.76
CA ILE A 176 17.17 1.25 -10.36
C ILE A 176 17.40 1.31 -11.88
N ILE A 177 18.63 1.17 -12.34
CA ILE A 177 18.95 1.26 -13.78
C ILE A 177 18.33 0.10 -14.57
N LYS A 178 18.33 -1.12 -14.02
CA LYS A 178 17.74 -2.29 -14.68
C LYS A 178 16.24 -2.41 -14.50
N TYR A 179 15.63 -1.53 -13.71
CA TYR A 179 14.22 -1.66 -13.31
C TYR A 179 13.28 -1.79 -14.51
N ASN A 180 13.42 -0.95 -15.52
CA ASN A 180 12.56 -0.97 -16.70
C ASN A 180 12.57 -2.32 -17.45
N SER A 181 13.73 -2.94 -17.58
CA SER A 181 13.91 -4.22 -18.29
C SER A 181 13.51 -5.43 -17.44
N THR A 182 13.57 -5.35 -16.10
CA THR A 182 13.41 -6.52 -15.22
C THR A 182 12.10 -6.54 -14.43
N ARG A 183 11.46 -5.39 -14.21
CA ARG A 183 10.31 -5.21 -13.33
C ARG A 183 9.08 -6.07 -13.66
N ASN A 184 9.01 -6.64 -14.86
CA ASN A 184 7.87 -7.43 -15.30
C ASN A 184 8.01 -8.95 -15.06
N PHE A 185 9.18 -9.42 -14.67
CA PHE A 185 9.50 -10.84 -14.54
C PHE A 185 9.46 -11.30 -13.08
N PRO A 186 8.41 -11.97 -12.62
CA PRO A 186 8.23 -12.33 -11.22
C PRO A 186 9.21 -13.41 -10.74
N SER A 187 9.85 -14.16 -11.64
CA SER A 187 10.92 -15.11 -11.30
C SER A 187 12.20 -14.42 -10.85
N LEU A 188 12.44 -13.19 -11.32
CA LEU A 188 13.63 -12.41 -10.98
C LEU A 188 13.45 -11.72 -9.62
N ASN A 189 14.47 -11.77 -8.78
CA ASN A 189 14.51 -10.96 -7.54
C ASN A 189 15.10 -9.58 -7.86
N SER A 190 14.43 -8.83 -8.73
CA SER A 190 14.94 -7.57 -9.31
C SER A 190 14.10 -6.34 -8.97
N THR A 191 13.11 -6.48 -8.08
CA THR A 191 12.32 -5.37 -7.57
C THR A 191 12.83 -4.92 -6.21
N SER A 192 12.71 -3.63 -5.91
CA SER A 192 13.28 -3.03 -4.71
C SER A 192 12.67 -3.51 -3.39
N ARG A 193 11.42 -3.97 -3.40
CA ARG A 193 10.61 -4.27 -2.20
C ARG A 193 10.49 -3.11 -1.19
N VAL A 194 10.79 -1.89 -1.63
CA VAL A 194 10.80 -0.70 -0.75
C VAL A 194 9.40 -0.24 -0.32
N GLY A 195 8.33 -0.74 -0.94
CA GLY A 195 6.94 -0.34 -0.63
C GLY A 195 6.57 -0.46 0.84
N LEU A 196 6.96 -1.57 1.48
CA LEU A 196 6.81 -1.79 2.91
C LEU A 196 7.47 -0.67 3.74
N HIS A 197 8.69 -0.32 3.40
CA HIS A 197 9.49 0.69 4.10
C HIS A 197 8.92 2.11 3.92
N LEU A 198 8.35 2.39 2.74
CA LEU A 198 7.65 3.65 2.50
C LEU A 198 6.31 3.72 3.27
N ARG A 199 5.63 2.58 3.46
CA ARG A 199 4.39 2.54 4.26
C ARG A 199 4.65 2.86 5.73
N PHE A 200 5.69 2.29 6.32
CA PHE A 200 6.02 2.46 7.75
C PHE A 200 7.04 3.57 8.03
N GLY A 201 7.50 4.28 6.99
CA GLY A 201 8.42 5.41 7.14
C GLY A 201 9.84 5.02 7.56
N THR A 202 10.22 3.74 7.44
CA THR A 202 11.59 3.27 7.73
C THR A 202 12.57 3.64 6.60
N VAL A 203 12.06 4.13 5.48
CA VAL A 203 12.82 4.79 4.40
C VAL A 203 12.12 6.10 4.05
N SER A 204 12.87 7.19 4.00
CA SER A 204 12.35 8.51 3.61
C SER A 204 12.03 8.56 2.12
N ILE A 205 10.80 8.96 1.77
CA ILE A 205 10.41 9.18 0.37
C ILE A 205 11.25 10.28 -0.28
N ARG A 206 11.62 11.34 0.46
CA ARG A 206 12.48 12.43 -0.05
C ARG A 206 13.87 11.91 -0.41
N SER A 207 14.47 11.12 0.45
CA SER A 207 15.78 10.50 0.19
C SER A 207 15.74 9.57 -1.02
N LEU A 208 14.69 8.76 -1.13
CA LEU A 208 14.53 7.80 -2.23
C LEU A 208 14.28 8.50 -3.57
N VAL A 209 13.46 9.54 -3.60
CA VAL A 209 13.22 10.35 -4.79
C VAL A 209 14.50 11.06 -5.22
N ASN A 210 15.21 11.72 -4.30
CA ASN A 210 16.50 12.38 -4.59
C ASN A 210 17.55 11.37 -5.09
N HIS A 211 17.57 10.16 -4.53
CA HIS A 211 18.47 9.11 -4.99
C HIS A 211 18.12 8.64 -6.41
N SER A 212 16.83 8.37 -6.66
CA SER A 212 16.33 7.87 -7.95
C SER A 212 16.47 8.90 -9.07
N ALA A 213 16.34 10.19 -8.76
CA ALA A 213 16.44 11.28 -9.72
C ALA A 213 17.88 11.52 -10.24
N LYS A 214 18.90 10.87 -9.66
CA LYS A 214 20.29 10.94 -10.13
C LYS A 214 20.56 10.11 -11.38
N PHE A 215 19.62 9.23 -11.75
CA PHE A 215 19.78 8.30 -12.87
C PHE A 215 18.94 8.75 -14.07
N GLU A 216 19.44 8.48 -15.28
CA GLU A 216 18.73 8.76 -16.54
C GLU A 216 17.49 7.86 -16.69
N GLU A 217 17.55 6.60 -16.18
CA GLU A 217 16.41 5.69 -16.16
C GLU A 217 15.40 6.11 -15.10
N ILE A 218 14.32 6.74 -15.53
CA ILE A 218 13.30 7.33 -14.65
C ILE A 218 12.11 6.42 -14.34
N THR A 219 12.10 5.17 -14.84
CA THR A 219 10.94 4.26 -14.62
C THR A 219 10.73 3.99 -13.14
N PHE A 220 11.78 3.79 -12.35
CA PHE A 220 11.66 3.61 -10.91
C PHE A 220 11.10 4.89 -10.23
N LEU A 221 11.59 6.06 -10.59
CA LEU A 221 11.05 7.34 -10.09
C LEU A 221 9.57 7.50 -10.45
N LYS A 222 9.16 7.10 -11.65
CA LYS A 222 7.74 7.11 -12.05
C LYS A 222 6.85 6.23 -11.17
N GLU A 223 7.35 5.11 -10.63
CA GLU A 223 6.58 4.30 -9.67
C GLU A 223 6.37 5.02 -8.34
N LEU A 224 7.35 5.82 -7.88
CA LEU A 224 7.18 6.67 -6.69
C LEU A 224 6.16 7.79 -6.94
N ILE A 225 6.15 8.34 -8.16
CA ILE A 225 5.13 9.33 -8.57
C ILE A 225 3.74 8.69 -8.67
N TRP A 226 3.62 7.43 -9.15
CA TRP A 226 2.35 6.68 -9.14
C TRP A 226 1.79 6.51 -7.73
N ARG A 227 2.64 6.18 -6.74
CA ARG A 227 2.24 6.09 -5.34
C ARG A 227 1.62 7.40 -4.87
N GLU A 228 2.29 8.52 -5.13
CA GLU A 228 1.80 9.85 -4.74
C GLU A 228 0.53 10.25 -5.50
N PHE A 229 0.42 9.91 -6.79
CA PHE A 229 -0.78 10.12 -7.57
C PHE A 229 -2.01 9.44 -6.94
N PHE A 230 -1.91 8.20 -6.51
CA PHE A 230 -3.01 7.52 -5.83
C PHE A 230 -3.33 8.16 -4.47
N MET A 231 -2.35 8.66 -3.73
CA MET A 231 -2.58 9.44 -2.50
C MET A 231 -3.35 10.73 -2.79
N GLN A 232 -3.00 11.45 -3.84
CA GLN A 232 -3.72 12.64 -4.30
C GLN A 232 -5.17 12.31 -4.67
N ILE A 233 -5.39 11.19 -5.38
CA ILE A 233 -6.75 10.75 -5.74
C ILE A 233 -7.57 10.45 -4.48
N LEU A 234 -7.03 9.70 -3.52
CA LEU A 234 -7.74 9.42 -2.28
C LEU A 234 -8.07 10.70 -1.49
N TRP A 235 -7.15 11.64 -1.48
CA TRP A 235 -7.33 12.92 -0.79
C TRP A 235 -8.50 13.73 -1.37
N HIS A 236 -8.48 13.92 -2.69
CA HIS A 236 -9.52 14.70 -3.37
C HIS A 236 -10.85 13.95 -3.52
N TYR A 237 -10.83 12.63 -3.56
CA TYR A 237 -11.99 11.76 -3.75
C TYR A 237 -12.07 10.65 -2.70
N PRO A 238 -12.26 10.98 -1.41
CA PRO A 238 -12.22 10.01 -0.31
C PRO A 238 -13.35 8.96 -0.37
N SER A 239 -14.43 9.21 -1.11
CA SER A 239 -15.48 8.23 -1.36
C SER A 239 -14.99 7.01 -2.13
N THR A 240 -13.90 7.12 -2.89
CA THR A 240 -13.32 6.01 -3.67
C THR A 240 -12.90 4.81 -2.83
N VAL A 241 -12.73 4.96 -1.51
CA VAL A 241 -12.54 3.81 -0.60
C VAL A 241 -13.72 2.83 -0.66
N LYS A 242 -14.93 3.32 -0.97
CA LYS A 242 -16.15 2.52 -0.99
C LYS A 242 -16.78 2.45 -2.37
N ASP A 243 -16.75 3.56 -3.10
CA ASP A 243 -17.46 3.74 -4.36
C ASP A 243 -16.48 3.73 -5.53
N SER A 244 -16.94 3.31 -6.70
CA SER A 244 -16.14 3.41 -7.92
C SER A 244 -15.86 4.87 -8.26
N PHE A 245 -14.62 5.21 -8.65
CA PHE A 245 -14.30 6.56 -9.14
C PHE A 245 -15.18 6.97 -10.31
N LYS A 246 -15.48 6.03 -11.22
CA LYS A 246 -16.46 6.16 -12.28
C LYS A 246 -17.79 5.56 -11.82
N ALA A 247 -18.69 6.36 -11.27
CA ALA A 247 -19.94 5.93 -10.62
C ALA A 247 -20.79 4.95 -11.44
N ASN A 248 -20.79 5.07 -12.78
CA ASN A 248 -21.55 4.15 -13.63
C ASN A 248 -21.13 2.68 -13.50
N TYR A 249 -19.90 2.41 -13.05
CA TYR A 249 -19.41 1.05 -12.83
C TYR A 249 -19.97 0.39 -11.56
N ASP A 250 -20.59 1.16 -10.67
CA ASP A 250 -21.29 0.58 -9.49
C ASP A 250 -22.60 -0.12 -9.89
N LYS A 251 -23.05 0.06 -11.15
CA LYS A 251 -24.19 -0.67 -11.75
C LYS A 251 -23.83 -2.07 -12.25
N ILE A 252 -22.56 -2.48 -12.18
CA ILE A 252 -22.15 -3.81 -12.65
C ILE A 252 -22.78 -4.88 -11.77
N SER A 253 -23.50 -5.82 -12.40
CA SER A 253 -24.04 -6.99 -11.74
C SER A 253 -22.93 -8.03 -11.50
N TRP A 254 -22.31 -7.97 -10.35
CA TRP A 254 -21.28 -8.92 -9.94
C TRP A 254 -21.91 -10.26 -9.57
N ILE A 255 -21.31 -11.39 -9.98
CA ILE A 255 -21.77 -12.74 -9.62
C ILE A 255 -21.50 -13.03 -8.14
N ASN A 256 -20.32 -12.60 -7.65
CA ASN A 256 -19.92 -12.75 -6.26
C ASN A 256 -20.03 -14.18 -5.71
N ASN A 257 -19.65 -15.19 -6.51
CA ASN A 257 -19.65 -16.58 -6.11
C ASN A 257 -18.58 -16.81 -5.02
N LYS A 258 -19.03 -17.21 -3.81
CA LYS A 258 -18.17 -17.40 -2.65
C LYS A 258 -17.18 -18.54 -2.82
N LEU A 259 -17.58 -19.65 -3.41
CA LEU A 259 -16.70 -20.81 -3.63
C LEU A 259 -15.59 -20.49 -4.63
N GLU A 260 -15.92 -19.77 -5.70
CA GLU A 260 -14.91 -19.30 -6.67
C GLU A 260 -13.96 -18.27 -6.01
N PHE A 261 -14.47 -17.40 -5.15
CA PHE A 261 -13.64 -16.48 -4.38
C PHE A 261 -12.68 -17.20 -3.45
N GLU A 262 -13.15 -18.23 -2.72
CA GLU A 262 -12.31 -19.04 -1.85
C GLU A 262 -11.22 -19.79 -2.63
N ARG A 263 -11.56 -20.38 -3.78
CA ARG A 263 -10.57 -21.00 -4.67
C ARG A 263 -9.53 -20.00 -5.16
N TRP A 264 -9.95 -18.78 -5.51
CA TRP A 264 -9.02 -17.70 -5.86
C TRP A 264 -8.13 -17.33 -4.67
N CYS A 265 -8.69 -17.14 -3.49
CA CYS A 265 -7.93 -16.82 -2.27
C CYS A 265 -6.86 -17.89 -1.98
N ASN A 266 -7.17 -19.15 -2.18
CA ASN A 266 -6.27 -20.28 -1.91
C ASN A 266 -5.23 -20.52 -3.03
N GLY A 267 -5.38 -19.86 -4.19
CA GLY A 267 -4.55 -20.13 -5.36
C GLY A 267 -4.83 -21.52 -5.96
N GLU A 268 -6.10 -21.81 -6.19
CA GLU A 268 -6.65 -23.09 -6.69
C GLU A 268 -7.55 -22.87 -7.91
N THR A 269 -7.25 -21.84 -8.70
CA THR A 269 -8.06 -21.47 -9.87
C THR A 269 -7.83 -22.36 -11.09
N GLY A 270 -6.75 -23.15 -11.10
CA GLY A 270 -6.30 -23.91 -12.26
C GLY A 270 -5.60 -23.05 -13.33
N TYR A 271 -5.28 -21.79 -12.98
CA TYR A 271 -4.45 -20.90 -13.79
C TYR A 271 -3.12 -20.65 -13.08
N PRO A 272 -2.02 -21.29 -13.52
CA PRO A 272 -0.79 -21.42 -12.71
C PRO A 272 -0.18 -20.08 -12.27
N LEU A 273 -0.19 -19.05 -13.12
CA LEU A 273 0.34 -17.72 -12.77
C LEU A 273 -0.51 -17.03 -11.69
N ILE A 274 -1.84 -17.19 -11.75
CA ILE A 274 -2.77 -16.67 -10.75
C ILE A 274 -2.55 -17.37 -9.43
N ASP A 275 -2.50 -18.70 -9.45
CA ASP A 275 -2.33 -19.53 -8.27
C ASP A 275 -0.96 -19.29 -7.59
N ALA A 276 0.10 -19.15 -8.38
CA ALA A 276 1.43 -18.80 -7.89
C ALA A 276 1.44 -17.43 -7.17
N GLY A 277 0.77 -16.44 -7.76
CA GLY A 277 0.63 -15.11 -7.16
C GLY A 277 -0.08 -15.15 -5.81
N MET A 278 -1.22 -15.84 -5.73
CA MET A 278 -1.99 -15.95 -4.49
C MET A 278 -1.26 -16.76 -3.41
N LYS A 279 -0.58 -17.85 -3.78
CA LYS A 279 0.25 -18.64 -2.84
C LYS A 279 1.46 -17.84 -2.33
N GLN A 280 2.11 -17.03 -3.18
CA GLN A 280 3.16 -16.11 -2.74
C GLN A 280 2.61 -15.12 -1.71
N LEU A 281 1.48 -14.47 -2.00
CA LEU A 281 0.83 -13.52 -1.08
C LEU A 281 0.53 -14.16 0.27
N ASN A 282 -0.14 -15.31 0.26
CA ASN A 282 -0.56 -16.00 1.48
C ASN A 282 0.62 -16.40 2.37
N LYS A 283 1.71 -16.88 1.75
CA LYS A 283 2.89 -17.34 2.49
C LYS A 283 3.72 -16.18 3.03
N THR A 284 3.91 -15.12 2.22
CA THR A 284 4.93 -14.09 2.49
C THR A 284 4.39 -12.72 2.84
N GLY A 285 3.11 -12.45 2.56
CA GLY A 285 2.57 -11.09 2.64
C GLY A 285 3.05 -10.16 1.51
N PHE A 286 3.74 -10.70 0.50
CA PHE A 286 4.20 -9.99 -0.68
C PHE A 286 3.69 -10.66 -1.95
N MET A 287 3.39 -9.87 -2.96
CA MET A 287 3.10 -10.35 -4.31
C MET A 287 3.76 -9.42 -5.32
N HIS A 288 4.45 -9.98 -6.30
CA HIS A 288 5.04 -9.21 -7.40
C HIS A 288 3.98 -8.43 -8.17
N ASN A 289 4.25 -7.16 -8.58
CA ASN A 289 3.25 -6.30 -9.21
C ASN A 289 2.58 -6.92 -10.45
N ARG A 290 3.35 -7.59 -11.31
CA ARG A 290 2.78 -8.28 -12.48
C ARG A 290 1.72 -9.33 -12.08
N CYS A 291 1.94 -10.03 -10.99
CA CYS A 291 0.98 -11.00 -10.45
C CYS A 291 -0.22 -10.28 -9.83
N ARG A 292 -0.04 -9.16 -9.11
CA ARG A 292 -1.18 -8.36 -8.59
C ARG A 292 -2.12 -7.92 -9.71
N MET A 293 -1.58 -7.46 -10.84
CA MET A 293 -2.37 -7.10 -12.01
C MET A 293 -3.13 -8.30 -12.60
N ALA A 294 -2.45 -9.44 -12.73
CA ALA A 294 -3.06 -10.65 -13.30
C ALA A 294 -4.15 -11.23 -12.39
N THR A 295 -3.87 -11.37 -11.08
CA THR A 295 -4.81 -11.92 -10.08
C THR A 295 -6.01 -11.01 -9.87
N GLY A 296 -5.82 -9.69 -9.83
CA GLY A 296 -6.92 -8.71 -9.70
C GLY A 296 -7.80 -8.69 -10.95
N SER A 297 -7.20 -8.66 -12.14
CA SER A 297 -7.95 -8.75 -13.39
C SER A 297 -8.72 -10.07 -13.50
N PHE A 298 -8.15 -11.18 -13.05
CA PHE A 298 -8.82 -12.47 -13.05
C PHE A 298 -10.06 -12.46 -12.15
N LEU A 299 -9.94 -11.96 -10.93
CA LEU A 299 -11.07 -11.86 -10.00
C LEU A 299 -12.22 -11.04 -10.61
N CYS A 300 -11.93 -9.83 -11.07
CA CYS A 300 -12.96 -8.90 -11.55
C CYS A 300 -13.53 -9.28 -12.91
N LYS A 301 -12.70 -9.83 -13.81
CA LYS A 301 -13.09 -10.02 -15.23
C LYS A 301 -13.45 -11.48 -15.52
N HIS A 302 -12.75 -12.48 -14.98
CA HIS A 302 -13.07 -13.88 -15.22
C HIS A 302 -14.14 -14.37 -14.28
N LEU A 303 -14.02 -14.08 -12.98
CA LEU A 303 -14.98 -14.56 -11.99
C LEU A 303 -16.17 -13.62 -11.79
N LEU A 304 -16.13 -12.39 -12.33
CA LEU A 304 -17.11 -11.32 -12.08
C LEU A 304 -17.41 -11.16 -10.58
N ILE A 305 -16.35 -11.11 -9.78
CA ILE A 305 -16.41 -10.83 -8.35
C ILE A 305 -16.02 -9.37 -8.11
N ASP A 306 -16.79 -8.69 -7.27
CA ASP A 306 -16.63 -7.28 -6.94
C ASP A 306 -15.19 -7.00 -6.46
N TRP A 307 -14.56 -5.99 -7.03
CA TRP A 307 -13.21 -5.57 -6.72
C TRP A 307 -13.00 -5.30 -5.23
N ARG A 308 -14.05 -4.91 -4.50
CA ARG A 308 -14.01 -4.65 -3.06
C ARG A 308 -13.71 -5.90 -2.24
N TRP A 309 -14.06 -7.09 -2.73
CA TRP A 309 -13.70 -8.35 -2.09
C TRP A 309 -12.21 -8.62 -2.19
N GLY A 310 -11.65 -8.42 -3.38
CA GLY A 310 -10.22 -8.58 -3.62
C GLY A 310 -9.39 -7.53 -2.88
N GLU A 311 -9.85 -6.27 -2.88
CA GLU A 311 -9.22 -5.17 -2.11
C GLU A 311 -9.12 -5.53 -0.63
N LYS A 312 -10.21 -5.96 -0.02
CA LYS A 312 -10.25 -6.37 1.41
C LYS A 312 -9.32 -7.56 1.68
N TYR A 313 -9.26 -8.53 0.76
CA TYR A 313 -8.36 -9.67 0.92
C TYR A 313 -6.89 -9.24 0.87
N PHE A 314 -6.52 -8.39 -0.08
CA PHE A 314 -5.18 -7.83 -0.17
C PHE A 314 -4.84 -6.96 1.03
N ALA A 315 -5.79 -6.16 1.52
CA ALA A 315 -5.61 -5.35 2.73
C ALA A 315 -5.27 -6.18 3.98
N LYS A 316 -5.80 -7.40 4.06
CA LYS A 316 -5.49 -8.35 5.16
C LYS A 316 -4.13 -9.03 5.00
N LYS A 317 -3.68 -9.28 3.76
CA LYS A 317 -2.52 -10.14 3.50
C LYS A 317 -1.24 -9.37 3.19
N LEU A 318 -1.33 -8.20 2.54
CA LEU A 318 -0.16 -7.43 2.11
C LEU A 318 0.54 -6.76 3.29
N LEU A 319 1.85 -6.97 3.40
CA LEU A 319 2.71 -6.25 4.36
C LEU A 319 2.91 -4.79 3.95
N ASP A 320 2.93 -4.51 2.65
CA ASP A 320 3.08 -3.17 2.07
C ASP A 320 1.72 -2.48 1.81
N TYR A 321 0.65 -2.93 2.48
CA TYR A 321 -0.67 -2.35 2.31
C TYR A 321 -0.66 -0.84 2.61
N GLU A 322 -1.09 -0.08 1.61
CA GLU A 322 -1.37 1.35 1.69
C GLU A 322 -2.71 1.61 0.99
N GLN A 323 -3.64 2.25 1.67
CA GLN A 323 -5.04 2.29 1.26
C GLN A 323 -5.25 2.93 -0.12
N SER A 324 -4.57 4.04 -0.40
CA SER A 324 -4.73 4.75 -1.68
C SER A 324 -4.24 3.94 -2.86
N SER A 325 -3.07 3.32 -2.71
CA SER A 325 -2.48 2.46 -3.75
C SER A 325 -3.28 1.18 -3.93
N ASN A 326 -3.75 0.55 -2.85
CA ASN A 326 -4.53 -0.69 -2.96
C ASN A 326 -5.87 -0.43 -3.64
N VAL A 327 -6.65 0.51 -3.15
CA VAL A 327 -7.96 0.89 -3.73
C VAL A 327 -7.79 1.36 -5.18
N GLY A 328 -6.84 2.26 -5.44
CA GLY A 328 -6.61 2.80 -6.77
C GLY A 328 -6.25 1.73 -7.79
N ASN A 329 -5.39 0.78 -7.45
CA ASN A 329 -5.01 -0.31 -8.34
C ASN A 329 -6.11 -1.37 -8.51
N TRP A 330 -6.91 -1.68 -7.48
CA TRP A 330 -8.08 -2.54 -7.62
C TRP A 330 -9.13 -1.94 -8.56
N GLN A 331 -9.40 -0.66 -8.43
CA GLN A 331 -10.28 0.07 -9.35
C GLN A 331 -9.67 0.16 -10.76
N TRP A 332 -8.33 0.26 -10.87
CA TRP A 332 -7.66 0.27 -12.16
C TRP A 332 -7.87 -1.06 -12.92
N VAL A 333 -7.68 -2.20 -12.28
CA VAL A 333 -7.85 -3.51 -12.94
C VAL A 333 -9.31 -3.82 -13.24
N SER A 334 -10.27 -3.36 -12.41
CA SER A 334 -11.70 -3.52 -12.67
C SER A 334 -12.21 -2.60 -13.80
N GLY A 335 -11.49 -1.50 -14.09
CA GLY A 335 -11.84 -0.50 -15.10
C GLY A 335 -12.62 0.70 -14.59
N CYS A 336 -13.00 0.70 -13.30
CA CYS A 336 -13.84 1.74 -12.68
C CYS A 336 -13.06 2.90 -12.05
N GLY A 337 -11.73 2.80 -12.00
CA GLY A 337 -10.86 3.77 -11.33
C GLY A 337 -10.49 4.98 -12.17
N VAL A 338 -9.72 5.86 -11.52
CA VAL A 338 -9.03 6.97 -12.20
C VAL A 338 -7.98 6.40 -13.16
N ASP A 339 -7.86 6.99 -14.34
CA ASP A 339 -6.92 6.56 -15.40
C ASP A 339 -6.89 5.02 -15.63
N ALA A 340 -8.06 4.39 -15.42
CA ALA A 340 -8.18 2.94 -15.38
C ALA A 340 -8.00 2.29 -16.73
N SER A 341 -7.50 1.06 -16.71
CA SER A 341 -7.48 0.19 -17.88
C SER A 341 -8.89 0.10 -18.51
N PRO A 342 -9.04 0.23 -19.84
CA PRO A 342 -10.35 0.08 -20.48
C PRO A 342 -11.00 -1.26 -20.09
N TYR A 343 -12.31 -1.27 -19.87
CA TYR A 343 -13.02 -2.47 -19.38
C TYR A 343 -12.84 -3.69 -20.29
N PHE A 344 -12.72 -3.48 -21.61
CA PHE A 344 -12.52 -4.53 -22.60
C PHE A 344 -11.09 -5.13 -22.60
N ARG A 345 -10.15 -4.52 -21.87
CA ARG A 345 -8.80 -5.06 -21.68
C ARG A 345 -8.83 -6.15 -20.61
N ILE A 346 -9.07 -7.37 -21.03
CA ILE A 346 -9.12 -8.55 -20.19
C ILE A 346 -7.84 -9.35 -20.40
N PHE A 347 -7.03 -9.52 -19.35
CA PHE A 347 -5.79 -10.27 -19.44
C PHE A 347 -6.09 -11.76 -19.62
N ASN A 348 -5.52 -12.38 -20.65
CA ASN A 348 -5.50 -13.84 -20.75
C ASN A 348 -4.42 -14.38 -19.80
N PRO A 349 -4.78 -15.16 -18.75
CA PRO A 349 -3.79 -15.62 -17.76
C PRO A 349 -2.70 -16.51 -18.37
N THR A 350 -3.03 -17.29 -19.39
CA THR A 350 -2.07 -18.14 -20.09
C THR A 350 -1.07 -17.32 -20.91
N GLU A 351 -1.54 -16.28 -21.60
CA GLU A 351 -0.65 -15.39 -22.35
C GLU A 351 0.21 -14.52 -21.43
N GLN A 352 -0.33 -14.10 -20.25
CA GLN A 352 0.48 -13.44 -19.24
C GLN A 352 1.60 -14.36 -18.72
N GLN A 353 1.30 -15.63 -18.49
CA GLN A 353 2.29 -16.64 -18.09
C GLN A 353 3.37 -16.82 -19.15
N LYS A 354 2.99 -17.08 -20.41
CA LYS A 354 3.93 -17.25 -21.53
C LYS A 354 4.88 -16.06 -21.67
N LYS A 355 4.36 -14.84 -21.43
CA LYS A 355 5.13 -13.59 -21.60
C LYS A 355 6.08 -13.33 -20.43
N PHE A 356 5.66 -13.58 -19.19
CA PHE A 356 6.35 -13.10 -17.99
C PHE A 356 6.96 -14.20 -17.12
N ASP A 357 6.63 -15.47 -17.38
CA ASP A 357 7.21 -16.64 -16.72
C ASP A 357 7.32 -17.81 -17.72
N LYS A 358 8.03 -17.57 -18.83
CA LYS A 358 8.12 -18.50 -19.96
C LYS A 358 8.59 -19.89 -19.56
N ASN A 359 9.54 -19.98 -18.65
CA ASN A 359 10.17 -21.21 -18.18
C ASN A 359 9.49 -21.81 -16.93
N PHE A 360 8.36 -21.21 -16.49
CA PHE A 360 7.63 -21.64 -15.30
C PHE A 360 8.44 -21.59 -14.00
N GLU A 361 9.48 -20.75 -13.92
CA GLU A 361 10.35 -20.65 -12.75
C GLU A 361 9.60 -20.11 -11.53
N TYR A 362 8.84 -19.04 -11.72
CA TYR A 362 8.01 -18.47 -10.67
C TYR A 362 6.88 -19.42 -10.26
N ILE A 363 6.21 -20.04 -11.23
CA ILE A 363 5.14 -20.98 -10.98
C ILE A 363 5.65 -22.19 -10.20
N LYS A 364 6.74 -22.85 -10.62
CA LYS A 364 7.33 -24.00 -9.92
C LYS A 364 7.79 -23.66 -8.50
N LYS A 365 8.22 -22.42 -8.26
CA LYS A 365 8.59 -21.95 -6.93
C LYS A 365 7.40 -21.94 -5.97
N TRP A 366 6.23 -21.51 -6.42
CA TRP A 366 5.09 -21.26 -5.55
C TRP A 366 4.01 -22.34 -5.61
N VAL A 367 3.88 -23.04 -6.73
CA VAL A 367 2.89 -24.11 -6.96
C VAL A 367 3.61 -25.45 -7.02
N LYS A 368 3.78 -26.09 -5.86
CA LYS A 368 4.57 -27.34 -5.73
C LYS A 368 3.99 -28.53 -6.48
N ASN A 369 2.67 -28.57 -6.64
CA ASN A 369 1.94 -29.61 -7.38
C ASN A 369 1.68 -29.22 -8.85
N TYR A 370 2.34 -28.21 -9.38
CA TYR A 370 2.22 -27.85 -10.78
C TYR A 370 2.60 -29.01 -11.68
N ASN A 371 1.80 -29.23 -12.71
CA ASN A 371 1.98 -30.33 -13.70
C ASN A 371 1.88 -31.74 -13.12
N THR A 372 1.12 -31.92 -12.03
CA THR A 372 0.74 -33.24 -11.48
C THR A 372 -0.78 -33.39 -11.55
N GLU A 373 -1.28 -34.64 -11.41
CA GLU A 373 -2.71 -34.94 -11.34
C GLU A 373 -3.43 -34.22 -10.18
N LYS A 374 -2.70 -33.83 -9.14
CA LYS A 374 -3.21 -33.06 -7.98
C LYS A 374 -3.38 -31.58 -8.26
N TYR A 375 -2.94 -31.06 -9.41
CA TYR A 375 -3.15 -29.67 -9.76
C TYR A 375 -4.60 -29.46 -10.22
N PRO A 376 -5.33 -28.43 -9.68
CA PRO A 376 -6.75 -28.27 -9.95
C PRO A 376 -7.04 -27.95 -11.42
N SER A 377 -8.15 -28.43 -11.91
CA SER A 377 -8.70 -28.03 -13.22
C SER A 377 -9.07 -26.55 -13.21
N LYS A 378 -9.09 -25.95 -14.40
CA LYS A 378 -9.48 -24.54 -14.57
C LYS A 378 -10.89 -24.30 -14.04
N ILE A 379 -11.04 -23.31 -13.18
CA ILE A 379 -12.32 -22.91 -12.57
C ILE A 379 -13.32 -22.39 -13.62
N ILE A 380 -12.81 -21.81 -14.70
CA ILE A 380 -13.61 -21.24 -15.79
C ILE A 380 -12.79 -21.21 -17.08
N ASP A 381 -13.44 -21.40 -18.23
CA ASP A 381 -12.79 -21.20 -19.53
C ASP A 381 -12.56 -19.70 -19.82
N HIS A 382 -11.40 -19.36 -20.38
CA HIS A 382 -11.05 -17.97 -20.66
C HIS A 382 -11.94 -17.31 -21.72
N LYS A 383 -12.30 -18.02 -22.80
CA LYS A 383 -13.09 -17.46 -23.90
C LYS A 383 -14.51 -17.16 -23.42
N PHE A 384 -15.12 -18.10 -22.73
CA PHE A 384 -16.43 -17.94 -22.09
C PHE A 384 -16.42 -16.77 -21.08
N ALA A 385 -15.44 -16.75 -20.15
CA ALA A 385 -15.34 -15.69 -19.15
C ALA A 385 -15.16 -14.29 -19.77
N ARG A 386 -14.36 -14.20 -20.84
CA ARG A 386 -14.13 -12.95 -21.55
C ARG A 386 -15.42 -12.42 -22.20
N GLU A 387 -16.16 -13.28 -22.89
CA GLU A 387 -17.43 -12.92 -23.52
C GLU A 387 -18.47 -12.48 -22.49
N ARG A 388 -18.64 -13.27 -21.43
CA ARG A 388 -19.52 -12.96 -20.30
C ARG A 388 -19.17 -11.59 -19.68
N CYS A 389 -17.90 -11.35 -19.41
CA CYS A 389 -17.44 -10.08 -18.85
C CYS A 389 -17.79 -8.89 -19.78
N LEU A 390 -17.49 -9.00 -21.06
CA LEU A 390 -17.79 -7.93 -22.02
C LEU A 390 -19.28 -7.60 -22.05
N ASN A 391 -20.14 -8.60 -22.11
CA ASN A 391 -21.60 -8.42 -22.13
C ASN A 391 -22.10 -7.78 -20.83
N THR A 392 -21.63 -8.27 -19.66
CA THR A 392 -22.00 -7.68 -18.36
C THR A 392 -21.61 -6.20 -18.25
N TYR A 393 -20.39 -5.86 -18.66
CA TYR A 393 -19.93 -4.47 -18.60
C TYR A 393 -20.63 -3.57 -19.63
N LYS A 394 -20.86 -4.05 -20.85
CA LYS A 394 -21.62 -3.30 -21.87
C LYS A 394 -23.01 -2.95 -21.36
N TYR A 395 -23.73 -3.94 -20.85
CA TYR A 395 -25.07 -3.76 -20.31
C TYR A 395 -25.08 -2.74 -19.17
N ALA A 396 -24.21 -2.90 -18.18
CA ALA A 396 -24.13 -1.99 -17.03
C ALA A 396 -23.79 -0.54 -17.42
N LEU A 397 -23.01 -0.34 -18.49
CA LEU A 397 -22.57 0.97 -18.98
C LEU A 397 -23.50 1.57 -20.04
N GLY A 398 -24.57 0.88 -20.43
CA GLY A 398 -25.52 1.32 -21.48
C GLY A 398 -24.88 1.39 -22.86
N ARG A 399 -24.04 0.42 -23.23
CA ARG A 399 -23.28 0.38 -24.50
C ARG A 399 -23.61 -0.83 -25.33
#